data_b5e1378bdd862c41ed1d8f3cdc76edf8
#
_entry.id   b5e1378bdd862c41ed1d8f3cdc76edf8
#
_cell.length_a   1.000
_cell.length_b   1.000
_cell.length_c   1.000
_cell.angle_alpha   90.00
_cell.angle_beta   90.00
_cell.angle_gamma   90.00
#
_symmetry.space_group_name_H-M   'P 1'
#
loop_
_entity.id
_entity.type
_entity.pdbx_description
1 polymer ?
#
loop_
_entity_poly.entity_id
_entity_poly.type
_entity_poly.pdbx_seq_one_letter_code
_entity_poly.pdbx_strand_id
1 'polypeptide(L)'
;MTACTTKATSVKETAANTTGNYTDEMKIEDNEDLDPEAGSDSVERAGDHKGSPYFTSLDYYNMTSNGSLSILPKFKTIQQSSEWSCGVASALMVMDFYGKRGNLGEEDLAKLRSNGLTPGPTSVKQAVEMFKGVGGFSVESNYDHVGEDPHEVFPLSRFKEEIQAGHPIMVCWIEWGGHWQVVIGYDDMGTETTQDDVIIMADPYDTTDHNQDGYFIYGAERFYYN
;
A
#
# COMPACT_ATOMS: atom_id res chain seq x y z
N MET A 1 0.94 -27.46 43.14
CA MET A 1 0.85 -26.15 42.52
C MET A 1 0.30 -26.32 41.12
N THR A 2 -0.98 -26.03 40.94
CA THR A 2 -1.71 -26.27 39.68
C THR A 2 -1.75 -24.92 38.95
N ALA A 3 -1.05 -24.82 37.84
CA ALA A 3 -1.08 -23.62 37.00
C ALA A 3 -2.38 -23.64 36.19
N CYS A 4 -3.24 -22.68 36.44
CA CYS A 4 -4.46 -22.44 35.67
C CYS A 4 -4.09 -21.56 34.45
N THR A 5 -4.00 -22.17 33.28
CA THR A 5 -3.85 -21.46 32.01
C THR A 5 -5.24 -21.04 31.56
N THR A 6 -5.59 -19.79 31.75
CA THR A 6 -6.74 -19.19 31.09
C THR A 6 -6.35 -18.83 29.66
N LYS A 7 -6.89 -19.56 28.69
CA LYS A 7 -6.89 -19.11 27.28
C LYS A 7 -7.74 -17.85 27.22
N ALA A 8 -7.10 -16.72 26.93
CA ALA A 8 -7.81 -15.53 26.51
C ALA A 8 -8.41 -15.82 25.11
N THR A 9 -9.72 -15.91 25.04
CA THR A 9 -10.43 -15.83 23.77
C THR A 9 -10.34 -14.40 23.31
N SER A 10 -9.51 -14.12 22.31
CA SER A 10 -9.53 -12.83 21.63
C SER A 10 -10.89 -12.68 20.96
N VAL A 11 -11.73 -11.82 21.50
CA VAL A 11 -12.86 -11.29 20.75
C VAL A 11 -12.21 -10.42 19.67
N LYS A 12 -12.26 -10.87 18.41
CA LYS A 12 -12.01 -9.97 17.27
C LYS A 12 -13.11 -8.93 17.32
N GLU A 13 -12.86 -7.81 17.99
CA GLU A 13 -13.59 -6.59 17.70
C GLU A 13 -13.11 -6.18 16.31
N THR A 14 -13.94 -6.41 15.31
CA THR A 14 -13.80 -5.74 14.03
C THR A 14 -13.90 -4.25 14.34
N ALA A 15 -12.74 -3.61 14.43
CA ALA A 15 -12.68 -2.17 14.53
C ALA A 15 -13.45 -1.64 13.32
N ALA A 16 -14.54 -0.92 13.58
CA ALA A 16 -15.27 -0.27 12.51
C ALA A 16 -14.28 0.70 11.86
N ASN A 17 -13.85 0.38 10.64
CA ASN A 17 -12.92 1.21 9.90
C ASN A 17 -13.57 2.58 9.70
N THR A 18 -13.11 3.55 10.45
CA THR A 18 -13.68 4.91 10.43
C THR A 18 -13.39 5.62 9.13
N THR A 19 -12.45 5.12 8.33
CA THR A 19 -12.15 5.64 6.99
C THR A 19 -13.00 5.00 5.90
N GLY A 20 -13.65 3.87 6.22
CA GLY A 20 -14.59 3.18 5.33
C GLY A 20 -13.95 2.49 4.13
N ASN A 21 -12.63 2.29 4.13
CA ASN A 21 -11.91 1.74 2.97
C ASN A 21 -11.14 0.46 3.25
N TYR A 22 -10.97 0.05 4.50
CA TYR A 22 -10.40 -1.23 4.83
C TYR A 22 -11.44 -2.33 4.61
N THR A 23 -11.13 -3.31 3.78
CA THR A 23 -12.04 -4.41 3.51
C THR A 23 -11.31 -5.75 3.59
N ASP A 24 -11.88 -6.70 4.34
CA ASP A 24 -11.48 -8.10 4.33
C ASP A 24 -11.92 -8.84 3.04
N GLU A 25 -12.64 -8.14 2.15
CA GLU A 25 -13.21 -8.71 0.93
C GLU A 25 -12.16 -9.14 -0.10
N MET A 26 -10.89 -8.77 0.15
CA MET A 26 -9.78 -9.02 -0.77
C MET A 26 -8.90 -10.19 -0.37
N LYS A 27 -9.29 -10.95 0.64
CA LYS A 27 -8.58 -12.18 0.97
C LYS A 27 -8.73 -13.17 -0.16
N ILE A 28 -7.61 -13.78 -0.54
CA ILE A 28 -7.63 -14.93 -1.42
C ILE A 28 -8.12 -16.11 -0.56
N GLU A 29 -9.33 -16.59 -0.85
CA GLU A 29 -9.87 -17.73 -0.14
C GLU A 29 -9.16 -19.02 -0.56
N ASP A 30 -8.75 -19.82 0.43
CA ASP A 30 -8.33 -21.23 0.31
C ASP A 30 -7.49 -21.60 -0.92
N ASN A 31 -6.40 -20.88 -1.19
CA ASN A 31 -5.44 -21.27 -2.20
C ASN A 31 -4.22 -21.94 -1.54
N GLU A 32 -3.95 -23.20 -1.87
CA GLU A 32 -2.82 -23.98 -1.35
C GLU A 32 -1.45 -23.35 -1.69
N ASP A 33 -1.38 -22.51 -2.74
CA ASP A 33 -0.16 -21.83 -3.16
C ASP A 33 0.09 -20.53 -2.39
N LEU A 34 -0.85 -20.11 -1.57
CA LEU A 34 -0.81 -18.91 -0.75
C LEU A 34 -0.89 -19.32 0.72
N ASP A 35 -0.05 -18.73 1.54
CA ASP A 35 -0.11 -18.94 2.98
C ASP A 35 -1.07 -17.89 3.60
N PRO A 36 -2.31 -18.27 3.92
CA PRO A 36 -3.29 -17.33 4.47
C PRO A 36 -2.93 -16.83 5.87
N GLU A 37 -1.97 -17.53 6.55
CA GLU A 37 -1.48 -17.11 7.86
C GLU A 37 -0.29 -16.15 7.77
N ALA A 38 0.26 -15.91 6.57
CA ALA A 38 1.46 -15.13 6.34
C ALA A 38 1.19 -13.70 5.79
N GLY A 39 -0.06 -13.29 5.66
CA GLY A 39 -0.41 -11.94 5.25
C GLY A 39 -0.40 -10.94 6.41
N SER A 40 -0.86 -9.73 6.18
CA SER A 40 -0.97 -8.70 7.22
C SER A 40 -1.89 -9.12 8.38
N ASP A 41 -2.84 -10.02 8.14
CA ASP A 41 -3.68 -10.63 9.17
C ASP A 41 -2.91 -11.56 10.11
N SER A 42 -1.76 -12.09 9.70
CA SER A 42 -0.91 -12.95 10.54
C SER A 42 -0.25 -12.17 11.67
N VAL A 43 -0.18 -10.85 11.55
CA VAL A 43 0.40 -10.00 12.59
C VAL A 43 -0.58 -9.88 13.75
N GLU A 44 -0.18 -10.43 14.90
CA GLU A 44 -0.96 -10.29 16.12
C GLU A 44 -0.91 -8.83 16.59
N ARG A 45 -2.07 -8.20 16.65
CA ARG A 45 -2.22 -6.81 17.07
C ARG A 45 -3.10 -6.71 18.30
N ALA A 46 -2.80 -5.74 19.14
CA ALA A 46 -3.64 -5.38 20.28
C ALA A 46 -4.89 -4.58 19.87
N GLY A 47 -5.08 -4.33 18.58
CA GLY A 47 -6.10 -3.43 18.01
C GLY A 47 -5.58 -2.02 17.81
N ASP A 48 -6.42 -1.18 17.22
CA ASP A 48 -6.07 0.22 16.96
C ASP A 48 -5.92 1.01 18.25
N HIS A 49 -4.88 1.83 18.32
CA HIS A 49 -4.56 2.69 19.45
C HIS A 49 -4.82 4.17 19.10
N LYS A 50 -6.07 4.52 18.84
CA LYS A 50 -6.49 5.88 18.45
C LYS A 50 -6.04 7.00 19.39
N GLY A 51 -5.77 6.67 20.65
CA GLY A 51 -5.26 7.61 21.65
C GLY A 51 -3.74 7.58 21.81
N SER A 52 -3.00 6.97 20.87
CA SER A 52 -1.54 6.91 20.95
C SER A 52 -0.93 8.32 20.97
N PRO A 53 -0.01 8.61 21.91
CA PRO A 53 0.69 9.89 21.91
C PRO A 53 1.78 9.98 20.83
N TYR A 54 2.09 8.89 20.15
CA TYR A 54 3.18 8.80 19.18
C TYR A 54 2.72 8.95 17.73
N PHE A 55 1.49 8.53 17.42
CA PHE A 55 0.93 8.55 16.09
C PHE A 55 -0.44 9.21 16.11
N THR A 56 -0.65 10.09 15.15
CA THR A 56 -1.94 10.76 14.96
C THR A 56 -2.76 9.97 13.94
N SER A 57 -3.96 9.57 14.35
CA SER A 57 -4.91 8.96 13.44
C SER A 57 -5.58 10.04 12.61
N LEU A 58 -5.29 10.09 11.31
CA LEU A 58 -5.86 11.02 10.35
C LEU A 58 -6.82 10.28 9.42
N ASP A 59 -7.86 10.96 8.99
CA ASP A 59 -8.80 10.42 8.00
C ASP A 59 -8.28 10.71 6.57
N TYR A 60 -7.26 9.97 6.15
CA TYR A 60 -6.64 10.13 4.83
C TYR A 60 -7.63 9.89 3.68
N TYR A 61 -8.59 9.00 3.85
CA TYR A 61 -9.60 8.72 2.84
C TYR A 61 -10.47 9.92 2.51
N ASN A 62 -10.83 10.72 3.51
CA ASN A 62 -11.65 11.92 3.32
C ASN A 62 -10.81 13.20 3.16
N MET A 63 -9.49 13.09 3.26
CA MET A 63 -8.59 14.21 3.10
C MET A 63 -8.67 14.78 1.67
N THR A 64 -8.48 16.07 1.54
CA THR A 64 -8.51 16.78 0.26
C THR A 64 -7.31 17.68 0.11
N SER A 65 -6.87 17.86 -1.13
CA SER A 65 -5.77 18.78 -1.45
C SER A 65 -6.03 20.20 -0.98
N ASN A 66 -4.96 20.91 -0.62
CA ASN A 66 -4.98 22.32 -0.21
C ASN A 66 -3.77 23.07 -0.77
N GLY A 67 -3.29 24.12 -0.11
CA GLY A 67 -2.16 24.94 -0.60
C GLY A 67 -0.83 24.19 -0.67
N SER A 68 -0.55 23.28 0.25
CA SER A 68 0.70 22.50 0.33
C SER A 68 0.47 21.03 0.02
N LEU A 69 -0.64 20.47 0.48
CA LEU A 69 -0.99 19.07 0.28
C LEU A 69 -1.61 18.81 -1.08
N SER A 70 -1.07 17.85 -1.80
CA SER A 70 -1.68 17.19 -2.96
C SER A 70 -2.01 15.76 -2.59
N ILE A 71 -3.27 15.31 -2.70
CA ILE A 71 -3.69 13.96 -2.33
C ILE A 71 -4.78 13.45 -3.28
N LEU A 72 -4.75 12.16 -3.59
CA LEU A 72 -5.78 11.48 -4.37
C LEU A 72 -7.01 11.25 -3.47
N PRO A 73 -8.14 11.87 -3.77
CA PRO A 73 -9.31 11.78 -2.91
C PRO A 73 -9.93 10.39 -2.98
N LYS A 74 -10.44 9.90 -1.84
CA LYS A 74 -11.17 8.62 -1.77
C LYS A 74 -10.37 7.40 -2.27
N PHE A 75 -9.06 7.45 -2.18
CA PHE A 75 -8.24 6.30 -2.49
C PHE A 75 -8.43 5.21 -1.43
N LYS A 76 -8.88 4.03 -1.82
CA LYS A 76 -9.12 2.90 -0.92
C LYS A 76 -7.87 2.06 -0.74
N THR A 77 -7.64 1.61 0.47
CA THR A 77 -6.60 0.64 0.79
C THR A 77 -7.13 -0.79 0.72
N ILE A 78 -6.23 -1.73 0.47
CA ILE A 78 -6.50 -3.17 0.38
C ILE A 78 -5.39 -3.89 1.12
N GLN A 79 -5.76 -4.74 2.06
CA GLN A 79 -4.81 -5.54 2.82
C GLN A 79 -4.36 -6.76 2.01
N GLN A 80 -3.04 -7.01 1.96
CA GLN A 80 -2.50 -8.21 1.33
C GLN A 80 -2.83 -9.47 2.15
N SER A 81 -3.11 -10.56 1.48
CA SER A 81 -3.49 -11.82 2.11
C SER A 81 -2.31 -12.78 2.34
N SER A 82 -1.12 -12.48 1.79
CA SER A 82 0.07 -13.31 1.95
C SER A 82 1.33 -12.45 2.02
N GLU A 83 2.44 -13.00 2.55
CA GLU A 83 3.72 -12.30 2.69
C GLU A 83 4.28 -11.74 1.38
N TRP A 84 4.01 -12.38 0.26
CA TRP A 84 4.58 -12.01 -1.03
C TRP A 84 3.65 -11.15 -1.91
N SER A 85 2.39 -10.94 -1.50
CA SER A 85 1.38 -10.36 -2.39
C SER A 85 1.27 -8.83 -2.35
N CYS A 86 2.20 -8.15 -1.66
CA CYS A 86 2.18 -6.68 -1.55
C CYS A 86 2.08 -5.97 -2.90
N GLY A 87 2.83 -6.40 -3.92
CA GLY A 87 2.75 -5.81 -5.26
C GLY A 87 1.43 -6.09 -5.97
N VAL A 88 0.79 -7.20 -5.67
CA VAL A 88 -0.54 -7.55 -6.22
C VAL A 88 -1.62 -6.69 -5.57
N ALA A 89 -1.63 -6.61 -4.23
CA ALA A 89 -2.58 -5.79 -3.50
C ALA A 89 -2.44 -4.29 -3.84
N SER A 90 -1.20 -3.80 -3.95
CA SER A 90 -0.92 -2.43 -4.42
C SER A 90 -1.48 -2.17 -5.82
N ALA A 91 -1.32 -3.10 -6.75
CA ALA A 91 -1.88 -2.96 -8.10
C ALA A 91 -3.42 -2.96 -8.07
N LEU A 92 -4.05 -3.80 -7.24
CA LEU A 92 -5.51 -3.79 -7.06
C LEU A 92 -6.03 -2.47 -6.52
N MET A 93 -5.32 -1.85 -5.55
CA MET A 93 -5.69 -0.52 -5.04
C MET A 93 -5.71 0.53 -6.15
N VAL A 94 -4.68 0.52 -7.02
CA VAL A 94 -4.61 1.43 -8.17
C VAL A 94 -5.73 1.15 -9.17
N MET A 95 -6.02 -0.12 -9.44
CA MET A 95 -7.10 -0.51 -10.36
C MET A 95 -8.49 -0.13 -9.81
N ASP A 96 -8.69 -0.28 -8.50
CA ASP A 96 -9.93 0.15 -7.82
C ASP A 96 -10.12 1.66 -7.90
N PHE A 97 -9.06 2.43 -7.66
CA PHE A 97 -9.07 3.89 -7.76
C PHE A 97 -9.53 4.36 -9.15
N TYR A 98 -9.08 3.71 -10.21
CA TYR A 98 -9.53 4.00 -11.58
C TYR A 98 -10.87 3.36 -11.97
N GLY A 99 -11.53 2.65 -11.03
CA GLY A 99 -12.79 1.94 -11.30
C GLY A 99 -12.65 0.80 -12.32
N LYS A 100 -11.46 0.24 -12.45
CA LYS A 100 -11.13 -0.81 -13.43
C LYS A 100 -10.85 -2.18 -12.81
N ARG A 101 -10.93 -2.28 -11.49
CA ARG A 101 -10.74 -3.54 -10.79
C ARG A 101 -11.84 -4.57 -11.12
N GLY A 102 -13.08 -4.13 -11.21
CA GLY A 102 -14.22 -5.05 -11.36
C GLY A 102 -14.30 -6.03 -10.19
N ASN A 103 -14.39 -7.31 -10.48
CA ASN A 103 -14.43 -8.40 -9.49
C ASN A 103 -13.06 -9.07 -9.28
N LEU A 104 -11.96 -8.47 -9.74
CA LEU A 104 -10.63 -9.06 -9.59
C LEU A 104 -10.23 -9.09 -8.11
N GLY A 105 -9.83 -10.27 -7.64
CA GLY A 105 -9.14 -10.50 -6.39
C GLY A 105 -7.63 -10.62 -6.57
N GLU A 106 -6.92 -10.79 -5.45
CA GLU A 106 -5.45 -10.94 -5.49
C GLU A 106 -5.05 -12.16 -6.33
N GLU A 107 -5.74 -13.30 -6.19
CA GLU A 107 -5.45 -14.51 -6.96
C GLU A 107 -5.59 -14.28 -8.48
N ASP A 108 -6.68 -13.62 -8.89
CA ASP A 108 -6.92 -13.35 -10.31
C ASP A 108 -5.82 -12.48 -10.90
N LEU A 109 -5.42 -11.45 -10.15
CA LEU A 109 -4.39 -10.53 -10.60
C LEU A 109 -3.00 -11.17 -10.55
N ALA A 110 -2.69 -11.95 -9.51
CA ALA A 110 -1.43 -12.65 -9.38
C ALA A 110 -1.18 -13.63 -10.53
N LYS A 111 -2.22 -14.29 -11.05
CA LYS A 111 -2.14 -15.18 -12.23
C LYS A 111 -1.61 -14.48 -13.49
N LEU A 112 -1.68 -13.15 -13.57
CA LEU A 112 -1.17 -12.38 -14.70
C LEU A 112 0.34 -12.11 -14.63
N ARG A 113 0.98 -12.38 -13.48
CA ARG A 113 2.44 -12.33 -13.37
C ARG A 113 3.07 -13.48 -14.15
N SER A 114 4.28 -13.27 -14.64
CA SER A 114 5.03 -14.33 -15.37
C SER A 114 5.31 -15.58 -14.52
N ASN A 115 5.30 -15.48 -13.18
CA ASN A 115 5.41 -16.61 -12.25
C ASN A 115 4.04 -17.05 -11.66
N GLY A 116 2.93 -16.44 -12.10
CA GLY A 116 1.58 -16.78 -11.65
C GLY A 116 1.43 -16.67 -10.12
N LEU A 117 0.86 -17.70 -9.51
CA LEU A 117 0.64 -17.80 -8.07
C LEU A 117 1.86 -18.26 -7.27
N THR A 118 2.97 -18.58 -7.93
CA THR A 118 4.17 -19.01 -7.21
C THR A 118 4.58 -17.94 -6.19
N PRO A 119 4.70 -18.30 -4.90
CA PRO A 119 5.15 -17.38 -3.85
C PRO A 119 6.49 -16.71 -4.22
N GLY A 120 6.59 -15.43 -3.95
CA GLY A 120 7.79 -14.65 -4.21
C GLY A 120 7.51 -13.20 -4.57
N PRO A 121 8.50 -12.34 -4.45
CA PRO A 121 8.33 -10.90 -4.64
C PRO A 121 7.84 -10.58 -6.07
N THR A 122 7.02 -9.57 -6.18
CA THR A 122 6.59 -9.02 -7.47
C THR A 122 7.68 -8.08 -7.99
N SER A 123 8.27 -8.38 -9.14
CA SER A 123 9.21 -7.48 -9.80
C SER A 123 8.46 -6.33 -10.52
N VAL A 124 9.18 -5.24 -10.84
CA VAL A 124 8.62 -4.12 -11.63
C VAL A 124 8.04 -4.62 -12.96
N LYS A 125 8.74 -5.56 -13.63
CA LYS A 125 8.22 -6.18 -14.85
C LYS A 125 6.89 -6.87 -14.63
N GLN A 126 6.75 -7.63 -13.56
CA GLN A 126 5.51 -8.34 -13.23
C GLN A 126 4.38 -7.37 -12.84
N ALA A 127 4.69 -6.26 -12.18
CA ALA A 127 3.71 -5.20 -11.94
C ALA A 127 3.17 -4.67 -13.28
N VAL A 128 4.04 -4.36 -14.24
CA VAL A 128 3.64 -3.93 -15.59
C VAL A 128 2.83 -5.01 -16.31
N GLU A 129 3.20 -6.29 -16.17
CA GLU A 129 2.47 -7.42 -16.77
C GLU A 129 1.01 -7.48 -16.26
N MET A 130 0.78 -7.27 -14.97
CA MET A 130 -0.56 -7.25 -14.38
C MET A 130 -1.43 -6.15 -15.00
N PHE A 131 -0.95 -4.92 -15.08
CA PHE A 131 -1.69 -3.81 -15.71
C PHE A 131 -1.95 -4.05 -17.21
N LYS A 132 -0.99 -4.58 -17.93
CA LYS A 132 -1.15 -4.95 -19.34
C LYS A 132 -2.16 -6.08 -19.54
N GLY A 133 -2.16 -7.06 -18.62
CA GLY A 133 -3.08 -8.20 -18.66
C GLY A 133 -4.55 -7.80 -18.43
N VAL A 134 -4.79 -6.88 -17.51
CA VAL A 134 -6.13 -6.31 -17.27
C VAL A 134 -6.51 -5.36 -18.41
N GLY A 135 -5.58 -4.57 -18.91
CA GLY A 135 -5.77 -3.65 -20.02
C GLY A 135 -6.45 -2.33 -19.64
N GLY A 136 -6.42 -1.39 -20.56
CA GLY A 136 -7.03 -0.06 -20.40
C GLY A 136 -6.23 0.90 -19.51
N PHE A 137 -4.96 0.60 -19.24
CA PHE A 137 -4.02 1.45 -18.53
C PHE A 137 -2.90 1.93 -19.46
N SER A 138 -2.48 3.18 -19.29
CA SER A 138 -1.16 3.63 -19.71
C SER A 138 -0.24 3.49 -18.52
N VAL A 139 0.87 2.78 -18.67
CA VAL A 139 1.82 2.53 -17.59
C VAL A 139 3.16 3.14 -18.00
N GLU A 140 3.68 4.02 -17.18
CA GLU A 140 5.05 4.47 -17.22
C GLU A 140 5.82 3.76 -16.11
N SER A 141 7.02 3.29 -16.36
CA SER A 141 7.76 2.46 -15.42
C SER A 141 9.26 2.59 -15.64
N ASN A 142 10.03 2.61 -14.57
CA ASN A 142 11.50 2.51 -14.66
C ASN A 142 11.97 1.14 -15.21
N TYR A 143 11.08 0.19 -15.43
CA TYR A 143 11.39 -1.01 -16.24
C TYR A 143 11.82 -0.66 -17.67
N ASP A 144 11.30 0.43 -18.22
CA ASP A 144 11.65 0.92 -19.57
C ASP A 144 12.97 1.74 -19.57
N HIS A 145 13.56 2.00 -18.40
CA HIS A 145 14.74 2.82 -18.14
C HIS A 145 15.89 2.04 -17.47
N VAL A 146 16.03 0.76 -17.81
CA VAL A 146 17.06 -0.11 -17.20
C VAL A 146 18.46 0.43 -17.50
N GLY A 147 19.21 0.71 -16.42
CA GLY A 147 20.58 1.22 -16.50
C GLY A 147 20.69 2.75 -16.45
N GLU A 148 19.58 3.46 -16.39
CA GLU A 148 19.52 4.88 -16.08
C GLU A 148 19.49 5.10 -14.56
N ASP A 149 19.90 6.28 -14.10
CA ASP A 149 19.76 6.64 -12.68
C ASP A 149 18.27 6.83 -12.35
N PRO A 150 17.71 6.05 -11.42
CA PRO A 150 16.30 6.16 -11.08
C PRO A 150 15.93 7.53 -10.52
N HIS A 151 16.86 8.25 -9.88
CA HIS A 151 16.63 9.60 -9.38
C HIS A 151 16.60 10.66 -10.49
N GLU A 152 17.28 10.42 -11.62
CA GLU A 152 17.17 11.29 -12.80
C GLU A 152 15.88 10.99 -13.59
N VAL A 153 15.51 9.72 -13.71
CA VAL A 153 14.29 9.29 -14.40
C VAL A 153 13.04 9.75 -13.67
N PHE A 154 13.04 9.63 -12.33
CA PHE A 154 11.91 9.99 -11.49
C PHE A 154 12.36 10.83 -10.28
N PRO A 155 12.62 12.12 -10.46
CA PRO A 155 13.05 12.99 -9.38
C PRO A 155 11.96 13.19 -8.32
N LEU A 156 12.35 13.55 -7.10
CA LEU A 156 11.42 13.70 -5.96
C LEU A 156 10.25 14.66 -6.28
N SER A 157 10.50 15.75 -7.00
CA SER A 157 9.46 16.70 -7.41
C SER A 157 8.34 16.07 -8.22
N ARG A 158 8.65 15.02 -8.97
CA ARG A 158 7.69 14.33 -9.84
C ARG A 158 6.59 13.61 -9.04
N PHE A 159 6.84 13.19 -7.82
CA PHE A 159 5.79 12.59 -6.98
C PHE A 159 4.62 13.56 -6.80
N LYS A 160 4.90 14.81 -6.46
CA LYS A 160 3.87 15.84 -6.32
C LYS A 160 3.13 16.10 -7.63
N GLU A 161 3.88 16.23 -8.74
CA GLU A 161 3.32 16.47 -10.07
C GLU A 161 2.37 15.37 -10.52
N GLU A 162 2.73 14.10 -10.34
CA GLU A 162 1.89 12.95 -10.71
C GLU A 162 0.64 12.87 -9.82
N ILE A 163 0.75 13.11 -8.52
CA ILE A 163 -0.41 13.15 -7.63
C ILE A 163 -1.36 14.28 -8.02
N GLN A 164 -0.84 15.45 -8.38
CA GLN A 164 -1.65 16.57 -8.88
C GLN A 164 -2.35 16.25 -10.21
N ALA A 165 -1.71 15.43 -11.04
CA ALA A 165 -2.30 14.93 -12.28
C ALA A 165 -3.34 13.81 -12.08
N GLY A 166 -3.49 13.32 -10.84
CA GLY A 166 -4.44 12.25 -10.52
C GLY A 166 -3.87 10.84 -10.70
N HIS A 167 -2.55 10.70 -10.71
CA HIS A 167 -1.86 9.44 -10.94
C HIS A 167 -1.29 8.87 -9.64
N PRO A 168 -1.79 7.72 -9.14
CA PRO A 168 -1.16 6.99 -8.06
C PRO A 168 0.15 6.36 -8.54
N ILE A 169 1.15 6.32 -7.66
CA ILE A 169 2.48 5.84 -8.01
C ILE A 169 2.81 4.60 -7.19
N MET A 170 2.89 3.44 -7.83
CA MET A 170 3.36 2.23 -7.17
C MET A 170 4.87 2.30 -6.99
N VAL A 171 5.33 2.09 -5.77
CA VAL A 171 6.74 2.08 -5.39
C VAL A 171 7.11 0.76 -4.73
N CYS A 172 8.32 0.27 -5.02
CA CYS A 172 8.92 -0.83 -4.29
C CYS A 172 10.26 -0.36 -3.74
N TRP A 173 10.40 -0.36 -2.44
CA TRP A 173 11.59 0.12 -1.77
C TRP A 173 12.08 -0.88 -0.71
N ILE A 174 13.21 -0.58 -0.06
CA ILE A 174 13.96 -1.59 0.72
C ILE A 174 13.33 -1.96 2.06
N GLU A 175 12.18 -1.41 2.43
CA GLU A 175 11.48 -1.78 3.66
C GLU A 175 11.31 -3.31 3.72
N TRP A 176 11.75 -3.92 4.82
CA TRP A 176 11.81 -5.38 5.02
C TRP A 176 12.42 -6.20 3.88
N GLY A 177 13.38 -5.61 3.13
CA GLY A 177 14.02 -6.30 2.01
C GLY A 177 13.25 -6.18 0.69
N GLY A 178 12.23 -5.36 0.64
CA GLY A 178 11.45 -5.03 -0.54
C GLY A 178 9.95 -5.11 -0.28
N HIS A 179 9.29 -3.95 -0.26
CA HIS A 179 7.86 -3.83 -0.02
C HIS A 179 7.21 -2.90 -1.05
N TRP A 180 6.06 -3.32 -1.58
CA TRP A 180 5.27 -2.51 -2.51
C TRP A 180 4.21 -1.72 -1.76
N GLN A 181 4.16 -0.44 -2.07
CA GLN A 181 3.15 0.51 -1.58
C GLN A 181 2.70 1.41 -2.72
N VAL A 182 1.69 2.22 -2.47
CA VAL A 182 1.19 3.20 -3.44
C VAL A 182 1.27 4.60 -2.85
N VAL A 183 2.04 5.48 -3.47
CA VAL A 183 2.03 6.91 -3.12
C VAL A 183 0.72 7.51 -3.61
N ILE A 184 0.00 8.11 -2.69
CA ILE A 184 -1.33 8.70 -2.90
C ILE A 184 -1.39 10.18 -2.53
N GLY A 185 -0.35 10.70 -1.87
CA GLY A 185 -0.28 12.10 -1.49
C GLY A 185 1.14 12.59 -1.27
N TYR A 186 1.29 13.90 -1.39
CA TYR A 186 2.53 14.63 -1.15
C TYR A 186 2.20 15.99 -0.54
N ASP A 187 2.82 16.31 0.59
CA ASP A 187 2.71 17.61 1.24
C ASP A 187 4.09 18.27 1.27
N ASP A 188 4.23 19.41 0.62
CA ASP A 188 5.47 20.21 0.64
C ASP A 188 5.54 21.14 1.85
N MET A 189 4.63 20.98 2.80
CA MET A 189 4.52 21.75 4.03
C MET A 189 4.47 23.28 3.81
N GLY A 190 4.40 23.73 2.58
CA GLY A 190 4.42 25.15 2.20
C GLY A 190 5.77 25.83 2.41
N THR A 191 6.87 25.06 2.42
CA THR A 191 8.23 25.55 2.61
C THR A 191 9.04 25.49 1.30
N GLU A 192 10.25 26.07 1.28
CA GLU A 192 11.16 26.02 0.14
C GLU A 192 12.13 24.82 0.18
N THR A 193 12.08 24.01 1.25
CA THR A 193 12.95 22.85 1.44
C THR A 193 12.17 21.56 1.35
N THR A 194 12.78 20.52 0.80
CA THR A 194 12.20 19.17 0.75
C THR A 194 12.45 18.34 2.02
N GLN A 195 13.18 18.89 3.00
CA GLN A 195 13.57 18.17 4.20
C GLN A 195 12.41 17.89 5.16
N ASP A 196 11.38 18.72 5.11
CA ASP A 196 10.15 18.57 5.90
C ASP A 196 8.96 18.07 5.09
N ASP A 197 9.16 17.78 3.80
CA ASP A 197 8.13 17.23 2.93
C ASP A 197 7.68 15.84 3.43
N VAL A 198 6.40 15.57 3.24
CA VAL A 198 5.76 14.32 3.65
C VAL A 198 5.15 13.62 2.45
N ILE A 199 5.38 12.31 2.37
CA ILE A 199 4.74 11.43 1.41
C ILE A 199 3.66 10.59 2.12
N ILE A 200 2.49 10.47 1.51
CA ILE A 200 1.37 9.68 2.05
C ILE A 200 1.24 8.43 1.18
N MET A 201 1.23 7.27 1.81
CA MET A 201 1.18 5.98 1.16
C MET A 201 -0.06 5.19 1.54
N ALA A 202 -0.58 4.43 0.58
CA ALA A 202 -1.44 3.29 0.82
C ALA A 202 -0.56 2.03 0.93
N ASP A 203 -0.60 1.38 2.07
CA ASP A 203 0.23 0.25 2.45
C ASP A 203 -0.62 -1.02 2.59
N PRO A 204 -0.37 -2.05 1.78
CA PRO A 204 -1.14 -3.28 1.87
C PRO A 204 -0.80 -4.15 3.09
N TYR A 205 0.31 -3.88 3.79
CA TYR A 205 0.67 -4.63 4.99
C TYR A 205 0.31 -3.89 6.29
N ASP A 206 0.53 -2.59 6.31
CA ASP A 206 0.18 -1.64 7.37
C ASP A 206 0.37 -2.15 8.82
N THR A 207 1.63 -2.40 9.17
CA THR A 207 2.02 -2.81 10.53
C THR A 207 2.86 -1.76 11.25
N THR A 208 3.01 -0.59 10.68
CA THR A 208 4.01 0.41 11.08
C THR A 208 3.49 1.50 12.00
N ASP A 209 2.21 1.78 12.00
CA ASP A 209 1.59 2.69 12.96
C ASP A 209 0.60 1.99 13.90
N HIS A 210 -0.22 2.74 14.61
CA HIS A 210 -1.15 2.20 15.59
C HIS A 210 -2.58 2.02 15.04
N ASN A 211 -2.78 2.20 13.73
CA ASN A 211 -4.05 1.99 13.05
C ASN A 211 -3.84 1.05 11.88
N GLN A 212 -4.67 0.04 11.77
CA GLN A 212 -4.63 -0.89 10.64
C GLN A 212 -5.63 -0.43 9.58
N ASP A 213 -5.43 0.76 9.03
CA ASP A 213 -6.31 1.35 8.04
C ASP A 213 -5.70 1.40 6.63
N GLY A 214 -4.48 0.91 6.49
CA GLY A 214 -3.76 0.84 5.22
C GLY A 214 -3.13 2.15 4.79
N TYR A 215 -3.03 3.16 5.66
CA TYR A 215 -2.34 4.41 5.34
C TYR A 215 -1.13 4.62 6.23
N PHE A 216 -0.07 5.14 5.62
CA PHE A 216 1.13 5.51 6.35
C PHE A 216 1.78 6.76 5.76
N ILE A 217 2.56 7.46 6.58
CA ILE A 217 3.32 8.64 6.16
C ILE A 217 4.82 8.45 6.37
N TYR A 218 5.61 8.99 5.45
CA TYR A 218 7.06 9.05 5.55
C TYR A 218 7.57 10.46 5.26
N GLY A 219 8.72 10.81 5.84
CA GLY A 219 9.50 11.94 5.34
C GLY A 219 9.93 11.66 3.90
N ALA A 220 9.60 12.57 2.98
CA ALA A 220 9.77 12.34 1.55
C ALA A 220 11.22 12.07 1.16
N GLU A 221 12.18 12.86 1.66
CA GLU A 221 13.60 12.62 1.39
C GLU A 221 14.10 11.31 1.98
N ARG A 222 13.62 10.93 3.19
CA ARG A 222 14.03 9.66 3.79
C ARG A 222 13.57 8.47 2.96
N PHE A 223 12.36 8.52 2.44
CA PHE A 223 11.86 7.49 1.52
C PHE A 223 12.69 7.48 0.23
N TYR A 224 12.90 8.66 -0.37
CA TYR A 224 13.47 8.80 -1.70
C TYR A 224 14.95 8.38 -1.81
N TYR A 225 15.73 8.64 -0.76
CA TYR A 225 17.17 8.31 -0.71
C TYR A 225 17.50 7.01 0.05
N ASN A 226 16.52 6.18 0.35
CA ASN A 226 16.71 4.95 1.11
C ASN A 226 16.83 3.68 0.25
#